data_c1561ef4a180528f9a2d9bf96b2c718d
#
_entry.id   c1561ef4a180528f9a2d9bf96b2c718d
#
_cell.length_a   1.000
_cell.length_b   1.000
_cell.length_c   1.000
_cell.angle_alpha   90.00
_cell.angle_beta   90.00
_cell.angle_gamma   90.00
#
_symmetry.space_group_name_H-M   'P 1'
#
loop_
_entity.id
_entity.type
_entity.pdbx_description
1 polymer ?
#
loop_
_entity_poly.entity_id
_entity_poly.type
_entity_poly.pdbx_seq_one_letter_code
_entity_poly.pdbx_strand_id
1 'polypeptide(L)'
;MAKDSCYDADAADYAVGFIECLCHTKGTWAGKPFDLIDWQERIIRDLFGIIKKNGYRQFNTAYVEIPKKQGKQLALDTKIPTPGGFATMGDLQVGDTVFDENGHPCRVVAKSEVDDTEQAYRLTFRDGSSIVAGERHLWNVEYIVGKTKPFLWTTGEIYRRTMRHRERNKHDVHEALRSVIRIPVGKPLQTAERDLPIDPYLYGYWLGNGCATKPEITVCDGDLQAVMANIPYRAYNTICQPGSVRVYYHELRKILVPTFRDKVIPAAYLRASENQRWELLQGLMDSDGCIGRRKAQSVYVSTVKQLAETVRELLWSLGIKNSMTESPSTRYGEPKGETLYTIRFTTFTDQPTSKLHRKICRKRERVKKTRSCFHYLENIEPLYGKIPMQCIQVDSTSHCYLAGESFVPTHNSELAAAVALLLCCGDGEERAEVYGCAADRQQASIVFEVAADMVRMCPALNKRVKILASQKRMVYAPTNSFYQVLSAEAYSKHGF
;
A
#
# COMPACT_ATOMS: atom_id res chain seq x y z
N MET A 1 -40.17 12.57 -3.00
CA MET A 1 -41.03 11.41 -3.31
C MET A 1 -42.20 11.87 -4.16
N ALA A 2 -42.58 11.11 -5.18
CA ALA A 2 -43.80 11.39 -5.96
C ALA A 2 -45.04 11.18 -5.07
N LYS A 3 -46.18 11.86 -5.41
CA LYS A 3 -47.41 11.81 -4.59
C LYS A 3 -47.96 10.40 -4.29
N ASP A 4 -47.55 9.38 -5.08
CA ASP A 4 -48.00 7.99 -5.01
C ASP A 4 -46.92 7.00 -4.56
N SER A 5 -45.84 7.47 -3.92
CA SER A 5 -44.76 6.64 -3.43
C SER A 5 -44.54 6.82 -1.92
N CYS A 6 -44.14 5.74 -1.26
CA CYS A 6 -43.76 5.74 0.15
C CYS A 6 -42.35 5.11 0.32
N TYR A 7 -41.70 5.41 1.41
CA TYR A 7 -40.47 4.74 1.80
C TYR A 7 -40.82 3.43 2.52
N ASP A 8 -40.31 2.33 2.00
CA ASP A 8 -40.41 1.00 2.54
C ASP A 8 -39.06 0.62 3.15
N ALA A 9 -39.01 0.55 4.46
CA ALA A 9 -37.78 0.25 5.19
C ALA A 9 -37.30 -1.19 4.95
N ASP A 10 -38.25 -2.14 4.84
CA ASP A 10 -37.92 -3.56 4.64
C ASP A 10 -37.30 -3.78 3.26
N ALA A 11 -37.83 -3.12 2.21
CA ALA A 11 -37.24 -3.16 0.87
C ALA A 11 -35.83 -2.52 0.84
N ALA A 12 -35.64 -1.42 1.56
CA ALA A 12 -34.34 -0.77 1.68
C ALA A 12 -33.33 -1.65 2.45
N ASP A 13 -33.75 -2.23 3.58
CA ASP A 13 -32.92 -3.12 4.40
C ASP A 13 -32.56 -4.40 3.65
N TYR A 14 -33.48 -4.94 2.84
CA TYR A 14 -33.22 -6.08 1.98
C TYR A 14 -32.12 -5.79 0.96
N ALA A 15 -32.20 -4.65 0.27
CA ALA A 15 -31.22 -4.27 -0.75
C ALA A 15 -29.81 -4.04 -0.15
N VAL A 16 -29.74 -3.38 1.02
CA VAL A 16 -28.51 -3.20 1.78
C VAL A 16 -27.96 -4.56 2.23
N GLY A 17 -28.80 -5.38 2.88
CA GLY A 17 -28.39 -6.70 3.37
C GLY A 17 -27.94 -7.65 2.26
N PHE A 18 -28.55 -7.58 1.05
CA PHE A 18 -28.09 -8.35 -0.11
C PHE A 18 -26.64 -7.98 -0.47
N ILE A 19 -26.32 -6.67 -0.55
CA ILE A 19 -24.97 -6.21 -0.90
C ILE A 19 -23.99 -6.59 0.21
N GLU A 20 -24.34 -6.46 1.47
CA GLU A 20 -23.51 -6.80 2.62
C GLU A 20 -23.30 -8.32 2.80
N CYS A 21 -24.16 -9.15 2.21
CA CYS A 21 -23.95 -10.60 2.11
C CYS A 21 -22.89 -10.98 1.05
N LEU A 22 -22.55 -10.06 0.13
CA LEU A 22 -21.45 -10.26 -0.80
C LEU A 22 -20.11 -10.12 -0.08
N CYS A 23 -19.05 -10.62 -0.68
CA CYS A 23 -17.71 -10.52 -0.13
C CYS A 23 -16.83 -9.66 -1.02
N HIS A 24 -15.88 -8.97 -0.40
CA HIS A 24 -14.76 -8.40 -1.15
C HIS A 24 -14.02 -9.52 -1.87
N THR A 25 -13.66 -9.28 -3.13
CA THR A 25 -13.15 -10.34 -3.99
C THR A 25 -11.64 -10.47 -3.96
N LYS A 26 -10.93 -9.44 -3.46
CA LYS A 26 -9.49 -9.30 -3.70
C LYS A 26 -8.72 -8.78 -2.48
N GLY A 27 -7.39 -9.03 -2.50
CA GLY A 27 -6.47 -8.55 -1.46
C GLY A 27 -6.67 -9.22 -0.09
N THR A 28 -6.29 -8.53 0.98
CA THR A 28 -6.46 -9.00 2.37
C THR A 28 -7.92 -9.09 2.83
N TRP A 29 -8.84 -8.63 2.00
CA TRP A 29 -10.29 -8.57 2.22
C TRP A 29 -11.06 -9.66 1.52
N ALA A 30 -10.44 -10.40 0.60
CA ALA A 30 -11.08 -11.52 -0.08
C ALA A 30 -11.81 -12.44 0.92
N GLY A 31 -13.10 -12.66 0.68
CA GLY A 31 -13.95 -13.48 1.55
C GLY A 31 -14.52 -12.77 2.78
N LYS A 32 -14.31 -11.46 2.97
CA LYS A 32 -14.95 -10.68 4.05
C LYS A 32 -16.20 -9.97 3.52
N PRO A 33 -17.22 -9.73 4.39
CA PRO A 33 -18.45 -9.04 3.99
C PRO A 33 -18.16 -7.67 3.34
N PHE A 34 -19.00 -7.30 2.41
CA PHE A 34 -18.95 -6.01 1.73
C PHE A 34 -19.73 -4.98 2.53
N ASP A 35 -19.07 -4.35 3.53
CA ASP A 35 -19.71 -3.33 4.35
C ASP A 35 -19.89 -2.03 3.54
N LEU A 36 -21.13 -1.57 3.38
CA LEU A 36 -21.45 -0.31 2.74
C LEU A 36 -21.04 0.87 3.64
N ILE A 37 -20.44 1.91 3.04
CA ILE A 37 -20.20 3.17 3.76
C ILE A 37 -21.43 4.09 3.66
N ASP A 38 -21.60 5.01 4.62
CA ASP A 38 -22.82 5.80 4.83
C ASP A 38 -23.47 6.36 3.55
N TRP A 39 -22.69 6.94 2.63
CA TRP A 39 -23.25 7.51 1.39
C TRP A 39 -23.66 6.44 0.35
N GLN A 40 -22.97 5.30 0.32
CA GLN A 40 -23.33 4.17 -0.53
C GLN A 40 -24.63 3.54 -0.04
N GLU A 41 -24.72 3.28 1.26
CA GLU A 41 -25.93 2.78 1.91
C GLU A 41 -27.12 3.70 1.64
N ARG A 42 -26.94 5.02 1.80
CA ARG A 42 -27.98 6.00 1.52
C ARG A 42 -28.49 5.93 0.08
N ILE A 43 -27.60 5.85 -0.92
CA ILE A 43 -28.01 5.73 -2.32
C ILE A 43 -28.80 4.44 -2.55
N ILE A 44 -28.34 3.31 -2.00
CA ILE A 44 -29.04 2.02 -2.14
C ILE A 44 -30.42 2.10 -1.47
N ARG A 45 -30.54 2.65 -0.26
CA ARG A 45 -31.80 2.84 0.45
C ARG A 45 -32.77 3.73 -0.33
N ASP A 46 -32.29 4.83 -0.89
CA ASP A 46 -33.14 5.74 -1.68
C ASP A 46 -33.62 5.09 -2.99
N LEU A 47 -32.76 4.34 -3.70
CA LEU A 47 -33.09 3.72 -4.96
C LEU A 47 -34.05 2.53 -4.81
N PHE A 48 -33.87 1.70 -3.81
CA PHE A 48 -34.59 0.45 -3.65
C PHE A 48 -35.70 0.53 -2.59
N GLY A 49 -35.64 1.47 -1.66
CA GLY A 49 -36.63 1.62 -0.59
C GLY A 49 -37.80 2.55 -0.94
N ILE A 50 -37.76 3.33 -2.05
CA ILE A 50 -38.90 4.17 -2.44
C ILE A 50 -39.78 3.41 -3.43
N ILE A 51 -40.95 2.96 -2.94
CA ILE A 51 -41.88 2.06 -3.64
C ILE A 51 -43.17 2.81 -3.98
N LYS A 52 -43.71 2.57 -5.17
CA LYS A 52 -45.02 3.05 -5.62
C LYS A 52 -46.15 2.19 -5.01
N LYS A 53 -47.39 2.70 -4.99
CA LYS A 53 -48.57 1.98 -4.52
C LYS A 53 -48.82 0.63 -5.22
N ASN A 54 -48.30 0.46 -6.41
CA ASN A 54 -48.40 -0.79 -7.19
C ASN A 54 -47.31 -1.82 -6.84
N GLY A 55 -46.47 -1.53 -5.83
CA GLY A 55 -45.39 -2.43 -5.40
C GLY A 55 -44.09 -2.34 -6.17
N TYR A 56 -44.03 -1.52 -7.25
CA TYR A 56 -42.81 -1.33 -8.03
C TYR A 56 -41.97 -0.16 -7.48
N ARG A 57 -40.65 -0.22 -7.71
CA ARG A 57 -39.75 0.90 -7.38
C ARG A 57 -40.18 2.19 -8.06
N GLN A 58 -40.02 3.31 -7.35
CA GLN A 58 -40.28 4.63 -7.94
C GLN A 58 -39.32 4.97 -9.08
N PHE A 59 -38.05 4.61 -8.92
CA PHE A 59 -36.99 4.97 -9.86
C PHE A 59 -36.74 3.84 -10.86
N ASN A 60 -37.06 4.10 -12.14
CA ASN A 60 -36.73 3.22 -13.26
C ASN A 60 -35.37 3.60 -13.89
N THR A 61 -34.94 4.84 -13.66
CA THR A 61 -33.65 5.37 -14.13
C THR A 61 -33.01 6.13 -12.98
N ALA A 62 -31.80 5.81 -12.69
CA ALA A 62 -30.96 6.55 -11.75
C ALA A 62 -29.69 7.00 -12.47
N TYR A 63 -29.47 8.29 -12.51
CA TYR A 63 -28.18 8.85 -12.91
C TYR A 63 -27.38 9.12 -11.65
N VAL A 64 -26.42 8.25 -11.38
CA VAL A 64 -25.51 8.41 -10.27
C VAL A 64 -24.21 8.98 -10.83
N GLU A 65 -24.13 10.31 -10.87
CA GLU A 65 -22.89 10.98 -11.14
C GLU A 65 -22.02 10.93 -9.87
N ILE A 66 -21.22 9.92 -9.82
CA ILE A 66 -20.09 9.91 -8.93
C ILE A 66 -18.96 10.44 -9.81
N PRO A 67 -18.47 11.68 -9.58
CA PRO A 67 -17.29 12.16 -10.29
C PRO A 67 -16.28 11.03 -10.27
N LYS A 68 -15.75 10.65 -11.44
CA LYS A 68 -14.67 9.67 -11.48
C LYS A 68 -13.78 10.04 -10.32
N LYS A 69 -13.79 9.19 -9.23
CA LYS A 69 -12.82 9.30 -8.13
C LYS A 69 -13.21 10.21 -6.94
N GLN A 70 -14.47 10.52 -6.71
CA GLN A 70 -14.86 11.11 -5.44
C GLN A 70 -14.48 10.18 -4.28
N GLY A 71 -13.67 10.71 -3.38
CA GLY A 71 -13.34 10.09 -2.12
C GLY A 71 -12.03 9.30 -2.08
N LYS A 72 -11.01 9.59 -2.94
CA LYS A 72 -9.75 8.86 -2.92
C LYS A 72 -8.55 9.73 -3.22
N GLN A 73 -8.69 11.03 -2.95
CA GLN A 73 -7.71 12.04 -3.33
C GLN A 73 -6.57 12.08 -2.32
N LEU A 74 -5.36 12.18 -2.86
CA LEU A 74 -4.14 12.50 -2.12
C LEU A 74 -3.59 13.84 -2.62
N ALA A 75 -2.87 14.57 -1.77
CA ALA A 75 -2.21 15.82 -2.15
C ALA A 75 -1.26 15.60 -3.34
N LEU A 76 -1.15 16.61 -4.22
CA LEU A 76 -0.37 16.49 -5.46
C LEU A 76 1.11 16.19 -5.22
N ASP A 77 1.66 16.62 -4.10
CA ASP A 77 3.04 16.38 -3.68
C ASP A 77 3.26 15.00 -3.03
N THR A 78 2.19 14.20 -2.86
CA THR A 78 2.33 12.86 -2.29
C THR A 78 3.22 11.99 -3.18
N LYS A 79 4.31 11.50 -2.61
CA LYS A 79 5.25 10.60 -3.30
C LYS A 79 4.59 9.25 -3.56
N ILE A 80 4.69 8.77 -4.79
CA ILE A 80 4.19 7.46 -5.22
C ILE A 80 5.37 6.64 -5.73
N PRO A 81 5.62 5.44 -5.18
CA PRO A 81 6.71 4.60 -5.66
C PRO A 81 6.44 4.08 -7.07
N THR A 82 7.43 4.22 -7.95
CA THR A 82 7.41 3.74 -9.33
C THR A 82 8.66 2.88 -9.61
N PRO A 83 8.71 2.12 -10.71
CA PRO A 83 9.92 1.40 -11.11
C PRO A 83 11.13 2.29 -11.40
N GLY A 84 10.92 3.59 -11.64
CA GLY A 84 11.99 4.57 -11.86
C GLY A 84 12.48 5.28 -10.60
N GLY A 85 11.75 5.19 -9.49
CA GLY A 85 11.98 5.95 -8.26
C GLY A 85 10.66 6.45 -7.67
N PHE A 86 10.63 7.64 -7.07
CA PHE A 86 9.39 8.29 -6.70
C PHE A 86 8.93 9.25 -7.80
N ALA A 87 7.63 9.23 -8.09
CA ALA A 87 6.91 10.31 -8.75
C ALA A 87 6.00 11.00 -7.72
N THR A 88 5.51 12.20 -8.00
CA THR A 88 4.43 12.79 -7.19
C THR A 88 3.07 12.40 -7.75
N MET A 89 2.02 12.46 -6.94
CA MET A 89 0.64 12.22 -7.39
C MET A 89 0.27 13.13 -8.56
N GLY A 90 0.74 14.38 -8.54
CA GLY A 90 0.50 15.36 -9.60
C GLY A 90 1.20 15.03 -10.91
N ASP A 91 2.39 14.42 -10.88
CA ASP A 91 3.20 14.11 -12.08
C ASP A 91 2.75 12.84 -12.80
N LEU A 92 2.12 11.90 -12.08
CA LEU A 92 1.67 10.62 -12.67
C LEU A 92 0.72 10.84 -13.85
N GLN A 93 0.88 10.03 -14.90
CA GLN A 93 0.03 10.01 -16.07
C GLN A 93 -0.65 8.64 -16.24
N VAL A 94 -1.71 8.61 -17.04
CA VAL A 94 -2.33 7.34 -17.50
C VAL A 94 -1.32 6.56 -18.31
N GLY A 95 -1.13 5.29 -17.97
CA GLY A 95 -0.12 4.41 -18.55
C GLY A 95 1.11 4.22 -17.67
N ASP A 96 1.37 5.10 -16.70
CA ASP A 96 2.48 4.96 -15.77
C ASP A 96 2.33 3.71 -14.90
N THR A 97 3.47 3.16 -14.49
CA THR A 97 3.51 1.99 -13.62
C THR A 97 3.78 2.40 -12.18
N VAL A 98 2.94 1.91 -11.27
CA VAL A 98 3.07 2.03 -9.82
C VAL A 98 3.04 0.63 -9.18
N PHE A 99 2.99 0.51 -7.86
CA PHE A 99 2.97 -0.78 -7.18
C PHE A 99 1.72 -0.96 -6.33
N ASP A 100 1.15 -2.17 -6.34
CA ASP A 100 0.06 -2.58 -5.46
C ASP A 100 0.56 -2.91 -4.04
N GLU A 101 -0.34 -3.24 -3.11
CA GLU A 101 -0.01 -3.59 -1.72
C GLU A 101 0.79 -4.89 -1.58
N ASN A 102 0.79 -5.74 -2.61
CA ASN A 102 1.60 -6.94 -2.68
C ASN A 102 2.98 -6.70 -3.30
N GLY A 103 3.24 -5.46 -3.71
CA GLY A 103 4.48 -5.05 -4.36
C GLY A 103 4.54 -5.36 -5.85
N HIS A 104 3.46 -5.87 -6.47
CA HIS A 104 3.42 -6.12 -7.89
C HIS A 104 3.25 -4.81 -8.68
N PRO A 105 3.90 -4.67 -9.84
CA PRO A 105 3.68 -3.53 -10.70
C PRO A 105 2.25 -3.55 -11.26
N CYS A 106 1.59 -2.40 -11.25
CA CYS A 106 0.27 -2.16 -11.84
C CYS A 106 0.25 -0.82 -12.56
N ARG A 107 -0.65 -0.65 -13.52
CA ARG A 107 -0.72 0.55 -14.37
C ARG A 107 -1.77 1.51 -13.87
N VAL A 108 -1.47 2.79 -14.01
CA VAL A 108 -2.45 3.87 -13.87
C VAL A 108 -3.36 3.84 -15.09
N VAL A 109 -4.62 3.46 -14.92
CA VAL A 109 -5.62 3.36 -16.00
C VAL A 109 -6.49 4.60 -16.12
N ALA A 110 -6.54 5.42 -15.07
CA ALA A 110 -7.22 6.70 -15.12
C ALA A 110 -6.70 7.67 -14.03
N LYS A 111 -6.89 8.98 -14.25
CA LYS A 111 -6.49 10.06 -13.37
C LYS A 111 -7.61 11.10 -13.27
N SER A 112 -7.85 11.71 -12.09
CA SER A 112 -8.90 12.74 -11.92
C SER A 112 -8.41 14.11 -12.33
N GLU A 113 -9.33 15.06 -12.49
CA GLU A 113 -9.01 16.46 -12.39
C GLU A 113 -8.50 16.77 -10.96
N VAL A 114 -7.77 17.88 -10.85
CA VAL A 114 -7.35 18.39 -9.55
C VAL A 114 -8.55 18.98 -8.83
N ASP A 115 -8.73 18.61 -7.57
CA ASP A 115 -9.78 19.15 -6.71
C ASP A 115 -9.13 19.76 -5.46
N ASP A 116 -9.50 21.01 -5.15
CA ASP A 116 -9.05 21.75 -3.98
C ASP A 116 -10.20 22.11 -3.02
N THR A 117 -11.38 21.52 -3.26
CA THR A 117 -12.63 21.83 -2.51
C THR A 117 -12.88 20.85 -1.37
N GLU A 118 -12.32 19.64 -1.43
CA GLU A 118 -12.49 18.62 -0.40
C GLU A 118 -11.65 18.94 0.84
N GLN A 119 -12.23 18.72 2.03
CA GLN A 119 -11.48 18.85 3.29
C GLN A 119 -10.30 17.89 3.32
N ALA A 120 -9.10 18.40 3.48
CA ALA A 120 -7.89 17.61 3.59
C ALA A 120 -7.51 17.34 5.06
N TYR A 121 -6.88 16.19 5.29
CA TYR A 121 -6.35 15.78 6.58
C TYR A 121 -4.92 15.29 6.43
N ARG A 122 -4.07 15.58 7.42
CA ARG A 122 -2.75 14.97 7.55
C ARG A 122 -2.83 13.79 8.51
N LEU A 123 -2.49 12.60 8.00
CA LEU A 123 -2.32 11.40 8.78
C LEU A 123 -0.83 11.25 9.09
N THR A 124 -0.47 11.22 10.37
CA THR A 124 0.92 11.02 10.84
C THR A 124 1.03 9.65 11.49
N PHE A 125 2.03 8.88 11.07
CA PHE A 125 2.29 7.54 11.58
C PHE A 125 3.45 7.53 12.58
N ARG A 126 3.47 6.53 13.47
CA ARG A 126 4.52 6.38 14.49
C ARG A 126 5.94 6.16 13.96
N ASP A 127 6.10 5.87 12.68
CA ASP A 127 7.39 5.78 12.01
C ASP A 127 7.92 7.14 11.54
N GLY A 128 7.17 8.21 11.81
CA GLY A 128 7.47 9.58 11.45
C GLY A 128 7.03 9.96 10.03
N SER A 129 6.46 9.04 9.26
CA SER A 129 5.90 9.35 7.93
C SER A 129 4.53 10.01 8.04
N SER A 130 4.14 10.77 7.00
CA SER A 130 2.82 11.36 6.92
C SER A 130 2.29 11.34 5.50
N ILE A 131 0.95 11.34 5.38
CA ILE A 131 0.23 11.44 4.10
C ILE A 131 -0.89 12.46 4.26
N VAL A 132 -1.09 13.31 3.25
CA VAL A 132 -2.23 14.23 3.16
C VAL A 132 -3.27 13.63 2.23
N ALA A 133 -4.48 13.45 2.73
CA ALA A 133 -5.59 12.82 2.03
C ALA A 133 -6.89 13.58 2.22
N GLY A 134 -7.78 13.51 1.23
CA GLY A 134 -9.12 14.07 1.30
C GLY A 134 -10.01 13.31 2.29
N GLU A 135 -11.07 13.98 2.78
CA GLU A 135 -12.00 13.43 3.79
C GLU A 135 -12.56 12.06 3.39
N ARG A 136 -12.87 11.88 2.12
CA ARG A 136 -13.47 10.65 1.58
C ARG A 136 -12.45 9.59 1.15
N HIS A 137 -11.13 9.86 1.29
CA HIS A 137 -10.10 8.90 0.91
C HIS A 137 -10.20 7.62 1.75
N LEU A 138 -10.18 6.45 1.08
CA LEU A 138 -10.41 5.14 1.69
C LEU A 138 -9.11 4.47 2.13
N TRP A 139 -9.15 3.89 3.32
CA TRP A 139 -8.04 3.18 3.94
C TRP A 139 -8.47 1.81 4.43
N ASN A 140 -7.67 0.80 4.10
CA ASN A 140 -7.79 -0.51 4.75
C ASN A 140 -7.16 -0.44 6.13
N VAL A 141 -7.98 -0.35 7.18
CA VAL A 141 -7.51 -0.20 8.55
C VAL A 141 -7.87 -1.40 9.42
N GLU A 142 -7.09 -1.62 10.47
CA GLU A 142 -7.50 -2.47 11.59
C GLU A 142 -7.74 -1.59 12.83
N TYR A 143 -8.89 -1.76 13.47
CA TYR A 143 -9.22 -1.12 14.75
C TYR A 143 -8.93 -2.10 15.88
N ILE A 144 -8.09 -1.70 16.85
CA ILE A 144 -7.53 -2.61 17.86
C ILE A 144 -8.16 -2.46 19.26
N VAL A 145 -9.27 -1.74 19.38
CA VAL A 145 -10.04 -1.66 20.62
C VAL A 145 -11.01 -2.83 20.67
N GLY A 146 -10.93 -3.66 21.70
CA GLY A 146 -11.69 -4.90 21.81
C GLY A 146 -11.19 -5.99 20.86
N LYS A 147 -12.09 -6.67 20.13
CA LYS A 147 -11.70 -7.65 19.11
C LYS A 147 -11.18 -6.90 17.86
N THR A 148 -9.92 -7.10 17.55
CA THR A 148 -9.31 -6.50 16.34
C THR A 148 -10.04 -7.00 15.08
N LYS A 149 -10.60 -6.07 14.31
CA LYS A 149 -11.26 -6.32 13.04
C LYS A 149 -10.68 -5.39 11.97
N PRO A 150 -10.64 -5.83 10.71
CA PRO A 150 -10.35 -4.97 9.58
C PRO A 150 -11.62 -4.18 9.19
N PHE A 151 -11.42 -2.96 8.70
CA PHE A 151 -12.45 -2.06 8.21
C PHE A 151 -11.94 -1.28 7.01
N LEU A 152 -12.87 -0.89 6.14
CA LEU A 152 -12.64 0.10 5.09
C LEU A 152 -13.23 1.43 5.58
N TRP A 153 -12.36 2.37 6.00
CA TRP A 153 -12.80 3.66 6.53
C TRP A 153 -12.30 4.82 5.69
N THR A 154 -13.15 5.86 5.61
CA THR A 154 -12.72 7.14 5.05
C THR A 154 -11.78 7.87 6.00
N THR A 155 -10.99 8.80 5.48
CA THR A 155 -10.14 9.69 6.31
C THR A 155 -10.98 10.41 7.36
N GLY A 156 -12.16 10.92 6.98
CA GLY A 156 -13.09 11.58 7.90
C GLY A 156 -13.61 10.65 9.01
N GLU A 157 -13.88 9.39 8.71
CA GLU A 157 -14.25 8.40 9.73
C GLU A 157 -13.11 8.10 10.68
N ILE A 158 -11.88 7.92 10.15
CA ILE A 158 -10.68 7.76 10.96
C ILE A 158 -10.52 8.95 11.92
N TYR A 159 -10.69 10.18 11.42
CA TYR A 159 -10.64 11.39 12.24
C TYR A 159 -11.70 11.35 13.35
N ARG A 160 -12.98 11.18 12.99
CA ARG A 160 -14.10 11.15 13.96
C ARG A 160 -13.91 10.07 15.04
N ARG A 161 -13.45 8.87 14.65
CA ARG A 161 -13.21 7.76 15.59
C ARG A 161 -12.00 8.02 16.49
N THR A 162 -10.94 8.60 15.96
CA THR A 162 -9.76 8.99 16.75
C THR A 162 -10.11 10.06 17.77
N MET A 163 -10.88 11.10 17.39
CA MET A 163 -11.31 12.14 18.32
C MET A 163 -12.24 11.58 19.39
N ARG A 164 -13.19 10.72 19.00
CA ARG A 164 -14.09 10.05 19.96
C ARG A 164 -13.35 9.16 20.96
N HIS A 165 -12.30 8.45 20.51
CA HIS A 165 -11.44 7.67 21.40
C HIS A 165 -10.70 8.56 22.39
N ARG A 166 -10.11 9.66 21.93
CA ARG A 166 -9.42 10.64 22.78
C ARG A 166 -10.35 11.27 23.81
N GLU A 167 -11.54 11.68 23.41
CA GLU A 167 -12.54 12.29 24.31
C GLU A 167 -13.02 11.30 25.38
N ARG A 168 -13.27 10.05 25.03
CA ARG A 168 -13.65 9.00 25.99
C ARG A 168 -12.58 8.73 27.05
N ASN A 169 -11.32 8.87 26.68
CA ASN A 169 -10.17 8.57 27.53
C ASN A 169 -9.43 9.84 28.00
N LYS A 170 -10.07 11.01 27.96
CA LYS A 170 -9.43 12.29 28.27
C LYS A 170 -8.83 12.37 29.69
N HIS A 171 -9.27 11.54 30.61
CA HIS A 171 -8.77 11.45 31.98
C HIS A 171 -7.50 10.60 32.12
N ASP A 172 -7.15 9.79 31.11
CA ASP A 172 -5.91 9.03 30.98
C ASP A 172 -5.18 9.42 29.70
N VAL A 173 -4.16 10.25 29.84
CA VAL A 173 -3.36 10.77 28.71
C VAL A 173 -2.71 9.64 27.91
N HIS A 174 -2.26 8.57 28.54
CA HIS A 174 -1.62 7.45 27.87
C HIS A 174 -2.62 6.68 27.00
N GLU A 175 -3.84 6.41 27.52
CA GLU A 175 -4.88 5.74 26.75
C GLU A 175 -5.46 6.67 25.67
N ALA A 176 -5.65 7.96 25.97
CA ALA A 176 -6.15 8.93 24.99
C ALA A 176 -5.23 9.07 23.77
N LEU A 177 -3.91 9.04 23.97
CA LEU A 177 -2.91 9.13 22.92
C LEU A 177 -2.51 7.76 22.34
N ARG A 178 -3.14 6.68 22.80
CA ARG A 178 -2.89 5.35 22.27
C ARG A 178 -3.32 5.25 20.80
N SER A 179 -2.43 4.76 19.95
CA SER A 179 -2.78 4.47 18.55
C SER A 179 -3.68 3.25 18.48
N VAL A 180 -4.96 3.46 18.17
CA VAL A 180 -5.99 2.42 18.09
C VAL A 180 -6.30 1.99 16.66
N ILE A 181 -5.76 2.72 15.68
CA ILE A 181 -5.94 2.48 14.25
C ILE A 181 -4.57 2.15 13.64
N ARG A 182 -4.53 1.13 12.77
CA ARG A 182 -3.33 0.74 12.08
C ARG A 182 -3.62 0.25 10.67
N ILE A 183 -2.65 0.43 9.76
CA ILE A 183 -2.70 0.01 8.36
C ILE A 183 -1.64 -1.07 8.14
N PRO A 184 -1.93 -2.19 7.46
CA PRO A 184 -0.92 -3.18 7.12
C PRO A 184 0.22 -2.56 6.29
N VAL A 185 1.47 -3.00 6.53
CA VAL A 185 2.62 -2.63 5.70
C VAL A 185 2.53 -3.35 4.37
N GLY A 186 2.86 -2.67 3.27
CA GLY A 186 2.99 -3.26 1.94
C GLY A 186 4.03 -4.39 1.91
N LYS A 187 3.88 -5.34 0.99
CA LYS A 187 4.87 -6.40 0.79
C LYS A 187 6.08 -5.88 -0.01
N PRO A 188 7.18 -6.64 -0.08
CA PRO A 188 8.35 -6.26 -0.87
C PRO A 188 7.98 -5.98 -2.33
N LEU A 189 8.54 -4.90 -2.91
CA LEU A 189 8.32 -4.59 -4.32
C LEU A 189 8.85 -5.73 -5.20
N GLN A 190 8.07 -6.14 -6.19
CA GLN A 190 8.44 -7.15 -7.16
C GLN A 190 8.93 -6.47 -8.44
N THR A 191 10.24 -6.33 -8.53
CA THR A 191 10.93 -5.67 -9.65
C THR A 191 11.87 -6.65 -10.33
N ALA A 192 12.12 -6.44 -11.63
CA ALA A 192 13.05 -7.27 -12.38
C ALA A 192 14.51 -7.10 -11.91
N GLU A 193 15.29 -8.11 -12.15
CA GLU A 193 16.74 -8.05 -11.97
C GLU A 193 17.34 -6.96 -12.88
N ARG A 194 18.33 -6.24 -12.35
CA ARG A 194 19.03 -5.16 -13.08
C ARG A 194 20.50 -5.47 -13.20
N ASP A 195 21.06 -5.07 -14.33
CA ASP A 195 22.50 -4.96 -14.47
C ASP A 195 22.99 -3.75 -13.66
N LEU A 196 23.74 -4.02 -12.60
CA LEU A 196 24.23 -3.02 -11.66
C LEU A 196 25.73 -2.80 -11.85
N PRO A 197 26.25 -1.59 -11.62
CA PRO A 197 27.69 -1.26 -11.81
C PRO A 197 28.63 -2.20 -11.06
N ILE A 198 28.23 -2.64 -9.85
CA ILE A 198 28.94 -3.62 -9.04
C ILE A 198 27.94 -4.46 -8.23
N ASP A 199 28.44 -5.58 -7.70
CA ASP A 199 27.68 -6.46 -6.83
C ASP A 199 26.99 -5.70 -5.68
N PRO A 200 25.70 -5.93 -5.40
CA PRO A 200 24.94 -5.19 -4.40
C PRO A 200 25.47 -5.35 -2.97
N TYR A 201 25.96 -6.55 -2.60
CA TYR A 201 26.52 -6.78 -1.27
C TYR A 201 27.82 -5.97 -1.08
N LEU A 202 28.72 -5.99 -2.04
CA LEU A 202 29.94 -5.19 -2.02
C LEU A 202 29.62 -3.70 -1.95
N TYR A 203 28.62 -3.24 -2.73
CA TYR A 203 28.19 -1.84 -2.72
C TYR A 203 27.67 -1.43 -1.33
N GLY A 204 26.79 -2.23 -0.74
CA GLY A 204 26.26 -1.99 0.60
C GLY A 204 27.34 -1.98 1.66
N TYR A 205 28.30 -2.89 1.58
CA TYR A 205 29.44 -2.94 2.52
C TYR A 205 30.34 -1.70 2.35
N TRP A 206 30.61 -1.27 1.12
CA TRP A 206 31.40 -0.06 0.85
C TRP A 206 30.69 1.22 1.32
N LEU A 207 29.37 1.31 1.25
CA LEU A 207 28.63 2.45 1.77
C LEU A 207 28.90 2.69 3.26
N GLY A 208 29.01 1.65 4.08
CA GLY A 208 29.42 1.72 5.48
C GLY A 208 30.94 1.86 5.64
N ASN A 209 31.66 0.79 5.40
CA ASN A 209 33.07 0.65 5.74
C ASN A 209 34.03 0.84 4.55
N GLY A 210 33.63 1.42 3.43
CA GLY A 210 34.50 1.71 2.30
C GLY A 210 35.16 3.07 2.35
N CYS A 211 36.31 3.21 1.71
CA CYS A 211 36.93 4.51 1.46
C CYS A 211 36.22 5.21 0.30
N ALA A 212 35.92 6.51 0.45
CA ALA A 212 35.23 7.27 -0.60
C ALA A 212 36.11 7.42 -1.87
N THR A 213 37.40 7.66 -1.69
CA THR A 213 38.36 8.02 -2.76
C THR A 213 39.27 6.88 -3.18
N LYS A 214 39.24 5.74 -2.47
CA LYS A 214 40.06 4.57 -2.80
C LYS A 214 39.17 3.34 -2.93
N PRO A 215 39.48 2.41 -3.86
CA PRO A 215 38.70 1.22 -4.10
C PRO A 215 38.97 0.12 -3.05
N GLU A 216 38.79 0.46 -1.79
CA GLU A 216 39.03 -0.41 -0.65
C GLU A 216 37.88 -0.38 0.37
N ILE A 217 37.69 -1.51 1.03
CA ILE A 217 36.81 -1.66 2.20
C ILE A 217 37.63 -2.05 3.42
N THR A 218 37.15 -1.67 4.61
CA THR A 218 37.76 -2.09 5.88
C THR A 218 36.89 -3.16 6.51
N VAL A 219 37.48 -4.31 6.84
CA VAL A 219 36.80 -5.48 7.40
C VAL A 219 37.45 -5.83 8.74
N CYS A 220 36.64 -6.17 9.73
CA CYS A 220 37.14 -6.70 11.02
C CYS A 220 37.78 -8.08 10.79
N ASP A 221 38.90 -8.37 11.42
CA ASP A 221 39.65 -9.64 11.26
C ASP A 221 38.76 -10.87 11.41
N GLY A 222 37.89 -10.88 12.42
CA GLY A 222 37.01 -12.00 12.68
C GLY A 222 35.89 -12.21 11.64
N ASP A 223 35.61 -11.23 10.78
CA ASP A 223 34.60 -11.30 9.74
C ASP A 223 35.20 -11.45 8.34
N LEU A 224 36.53 -11.34 8.21
CA LEU A 224 37.21 -11.24 6.89
C LEU A 224 36.84 -12.38 5.94
N GLN A 225 36.98 -13.61 6.41
CA GLN A 225 36.69 -14.79 5.58
C GLN A 225 35.24 -14.83 5.12
N ALA A 226 34.30 -14.52 6.04
CA ALA A 226 32.87 -14.51 5.72
C ALA A 226 32.50 -13.39 4.73
N VAL A 227 33.07 -12.20 4.88
CA VAL A 227 32.83 -11.07 3.96
C VAL A 227 33.40 -11.38 2.59
N MET A 228 34.67 -11.81 2.49
CA MET A 228 35.30 -12.11 1.22
C MET A 228 34.63 -13.26 0.45
N ALA A 229 34.16 -14.29 1.15
CA ALA A 229 33.44 -15.41 0.53
C ALA A 229 32.10 -15.00 -0.13
N ASN A 230 31.55 -13.86 0.26
CA ASN A 230 30.27 -13.35 -0.26
C ASN A 230 30.44 -12.26 -1.35
N ILE A 231 31.68 -11.89 -1.70
CA ILE A 231 31.97 -10.92 -2.75
C ILE A 231 32.46 -11.67 -3.98
N PRO A 232 31.77 -11.57 -5.14
CA PRO A 232 32.09 -12.36 -6.35
C PRO A 232 33.32 -11.85 -7.12
N TYR A 233 34.08 -10.96 -6.50
CA TYR A 233 35.27 -10.37 -7.11
C TYR A 233 36.57 -10.79 -6.44
N ARG A 234 37.65 -10.81 -7.19
CA ARG A 234 38.97 -11.08 -6.65
C ARG A 234 39.49 -9.89 -5.84
N ALA A 235 39.91 -10.13 -4.60
CA ALA A 235 40.69 -9.17 -3.84
C ALA A 235 42.11 -9.06 -4.41
N TYR A 236 42.59 -7.85 -4.68
CA TYR A 236 43.91 -7.63 -5.27
C TYR A 236 45.01 -7.37 -4.24
N ASN A 237 44.64 -6.76 -3.10
CA ASN A 237 45.57 -6.47 -2.02
C ASN A 237 44.87 -6.49 -0.69
N THR A 238 45.57 -6.92 0.34
CA THR A 238 45.08 -6.90 1.72
C THR A 238 46.13 -6.28 2.62
N ILE A 239 45.77 -5.23 3.36
CA ILE A 239 46.65 -4.55 4.29
C ILE A 239 46.13 -4.78 5.70
N CYS A 240 46.82 -5.59 6.50
CA CYS A 240 46.50 -5.89 7.86
C CYS A 240 46.82 -4.70 8.78
N GLN A 241 45.89 -4.40 9.67
CA GLN A 241 46.03 -3.45 10.76
C GLN A 241 45.56 -4.11 12.06
N PRO A 242 45.93 -3.65 13.24
CA PRO A 242 45.43 -4.23 14.47
C PRO A 242 43.91 -4.24 14.53
N GLY A 243 43.29 -5.45 14.53
CA GLY A 243 41.86 -5.67 14.63
C GLY A 243 41.05 -5.46 13.32
N SER A 244 41.70 -5.10 12.18
CA SER A 244 41.03 -4.91 10.88
C SER A 244 41.95 -5.12 9.69
N VAL A 245 41.34 -5.43 8.56
CA VAL A 245 42.03 -5.61 7.28
C VAL A 245 41.39 -4.69 6.22
N ARG A 246 42.23 -3.96 5.48
CA ARG A 246 41.79 -3.25 4.30
C ARG A 246 41.92 -4.18 3.10
N VAL A 247 40.82 -4.31 2.35
CA VAL A 247 40.74 -5.17 1.18
C VAL A 247 40.46 -4.32 -0.05
N TYR A 248 41.28 -4.47 -1.05
CA TYR A 248 41.20 -3.74 -2.32
C TYR A 248 40.44 -4.53 -3.38
N TYR A 249 39.40 -3.92 -3.98
CA TYR A 249 38.61 -4.45 -5.09
C TYR A 249 38.63 -3.47 -6.27
N HIS A 250 39.07 -3.93 -7.46
CA HIS A 250 39.17 -3.08 -8.62
C HIS A 250 37.82 -2.48 -9.05
N GLU A 251 36.75 -3.24 -8.91
CA GLU A 251 35.38 -2.89 -9.28
C GLU A 251 34.85 -1.66 -8.56
N LEU A 252 35.32 -1.40 -7.33
CA LEU A 252 34.95 -0.20 -6.57
C LEU A 252 35.34 1.11 -7.25
N ARG A 253 36.30 1.08 -8.21
CA ARG A 253 36.65 2.27 -9.01
C ARG A 253 35.47 2.88 -9.76
N LYS A 254 34.44 2.06 -10.07
CA LYS A 254 33.24 2.49 -10.78
C LYS A 254 32.31 3.37 -9.96
N ILE A 255 32.49 3.40 -8.64
CA ILE A 255 31.55 4.01 -7.70
C ILE A 255 32.19 5.00 -6.73
N LEU A 256 33.49 5.29 -6.88
CA LEU A 256 34.19 6.24 -5.99
C LEU A 256 33.54 7.62 -6.06
N VAL A 257 33.53 8.30 -4.94
CA VAL A 257 32.97 9.64 -4.76
C VAL A 257 34.00 10.57 -4.08
N PRO A 258 33.87 11.89 -4.27
CA PRO A 258 34.84 12.87 -3.71
C PRO A 258 34.95 12.79 -2.20
N THR A 259 33.82 12.62 -1.50
CA THR A 259 33.80 12.55 -0.03
C THR A 259 32.86 11.45 0.46
N PHE A 260 32.99 11.05 1.72
CA PHE A 260 32.05 10.09 2.32
C PHE A 260 30.62 10.64 2.41
N ARG A 261 30.45 11.96 2.38
CA ARG A 261 29.14 12.63 2.43
C ARG A 261 28.37 12.49 1.12
N ASP A 262 29.09 12.20 0.03
CA ASP A 262 28.49 11.98 -1.29
C ASP A 262 28.01 10.53 -1.51
N LYS A 263 28.20 9.65 -0.51
CA LYS A 263 27.72 8.28 -0.55
C LYS A 263 26.21 8.24 -0.45
N VAL A 264 25.56 7.68 -1.47
CA VAL A 264 24.11 7.52 -1.55
C VAL A 264 23.76 6.18 -2.21
N ILE A 265 22.55 5.69 -2.03
CA ILE A 265 22.07 4.54 -2.77
C ILE A 265 21.36 5.05 -4.04
N PRO A 266 21.90 4.78 -5.26
CA PRO A 266 21.23 5.17 -6.50
C PRO A 266 19.89 4.48 -6.69
N ALA A 267 18.97 5.14 -7.42
CA ALA A 267 17.65 4.58 -7.73
C ALA A 267 17.73 3.21 -8.43
N ALA A 268 18.79 2.96 -9.24
CA ALA A 268 19.00 1.66 -9.87
C ALA A 268 19.06 0.51 -8.87
N TYR A 269 19.75 0.70 -7.74
CA TYR A 269 19.82 -0.28 -6.65
C TYR A 269 18.51 -0.36 -5.84
N LEU A 270 17.87 0.78 -5.58
CA LEU A 270 16.61 0.83 -4.82
C LEU A 270 15.43 0.18 -5.56
N ARG A 271 15.53 0.03 -6.87
CA ARG A 271 14.50 -0.57 -7.76
C ARG A 271 15.00 -1.83 -8.47
N ALA A 272 16.13 -2.38 -8.04
CA ALA A 272 16.63 -3.68 -8.48
C ALA A 272 15.72 -4.82 -7.95
N SER A 273 15.94 -6.06 -8.36
CA SER A 273 15.16 -7.21 -7.88
C SER A 273 15.16 -7.32 -6.35
N GLU A 274 14.17 -8.01 -5.79
CA GLU A 274 14.08 -8.20 -4.34
C GLU A 274 15.37 -8.80 -3.78
N ASN A 275 15.95 -9.81 -4.47
CA ASN A 275 17.21 -10.43 -4.05
C ASN A 275 18.39 -9.43 -4.05
N GLN A 276 18.53 -8.63 -5.10
CA GLN A 276 19.61 -7.61 -5.18
C GLN A 276 19.46 -6.54 -4.08
N ARG A 277 18.24 -6.17 -3.72
CA ARG A 277 17.98 -5.24 -2.61
C ARG A 277 18.27 -5.88 -1.24
N TRP A 278 17.98 -7.17 -1.06
CA TRP A 278 18.40 -7.89 0.15
C TRP A 278 19.92 -7.97 0.25
N GLU A 279 20.63 -8.25 -0.82
CA GLU A 279 22.11 -8.26 -0.83
C GLU A 279 22.70 -6.89 -0.48
N LEU A 280 22.13 -5.81 -1.03
CA LEU A 280 22.51 -4.45 -0.68
C LEU A 280 22.31 -4.18 0.82
N LEU A 281 21.15 -4.56 1.36
CA LEU A 281 20.87 -4.40 2.81
C LEU A 281 21.82 -5.26 3.65
N GLN A 282 22.15 -6.47 3.23
CA GLN A 282 23.12 -7.32 3.91
C GLN A 282 24.50 -6.65 4.01
N GLY A 283 24.97 -6.06 2.92
CA GLY A 283 26.23 -5.33 2.90
C GLY A 283 26.25 -4.15 3.88
N LEU A 284 25.17 -3.33 3.88
CA LEU A 284 24.98 -2.23 4.84
C LEU A 284 24.93 -2.72 6.28
N MET A 285 24.21 -3.82 6.52
CA MET A 285 24.07 -4.36 7.87
C MET A 285 25.30 -5.08 8.35
N ASP A 286 26.12 -5.63 7.45
CA ASP A 286 27.36 -6.33 7.81
C ASP A 286 28.52 -5.34 8.06
N SER A 287 28.50 -4.17 7.44
CA SER A 287 29.40 -3.06 7.75
C SER A 287 28.97 -2.33 9.04
N ASP A 288 28.02 -1.40 8.95
CA ASP A 288 27.66 -0.46 10.03
C ASP A 288 26.39 -0.85 10.79
N GLY A 289 25.72 -1.95 10.41
CA GLY A 289 24.49 -2.38 11.06
C GLY A 289 24.74 -3.17 12.35
N CYS A 290 23.78 -3.08 13.26
CA CYS A 290 23.75 -3.87 14.50
C CYS A 290 22.42 -4.60 14.66
N ILE A 291 22.46 -5.87 15.11
CA ILE A 291 21.27 -6.63 15.51
C ILE A 291 21.35 -6.87 17.02
N GLY A 292 20.38 -6.32 17.75
CA GLY A 292 20.32 -6.39 19.20
C GLY A 292 20.01 -7.79 19.72
N ARG A 293 20.67 -8.20 20.82
CA ARG A 293 20.53 -9.56 21.40
C ARG A 293 19.14 -9.87 21.98
N ARG A 294 18.37 -8.87 22.45
CA ARG A 294 17.15 -9.11 23.24
C ARG A 294 15.83 -8.96 22.47
N LYS A 295 15.76 -8.18 21.40
CA LYS A 295 14.47 -7.79 20.77
C LYS A 295 14.39 -8.00 19.26
N ALA A 296 15.34 -8.69 18.62
CA ALA A 296 15.45 -8.76 17.16
C ALA A 296 15.45 -7.36 16.49
N GLN A 297 15.75 -6.31 17.23
CA GLN A 297 15.81 -4.95 16.74
C GLN A 297 17.13 -4.76 15.99
N SER A 298 16.99 -4.36 14.74
CA SER A 298 18.11 -3.97 13.91
C SER A 298 18.26 -2.46 13.92
N VAL A 299 19.50 -1.99 13.90
CA VAL A 299 19.83 -0.58 13.90
C VAL A 299 20.88 -0.33 12.84
N TYR A 300 20.67 0.68 12.02
CA TYR A 300 21.66 1.25 11.12
C TYR A 300 21.87 2.72 11.50
N VAL A 301 23.09 3.19 11.46
CA VAL A 301 23.44 4.57 11.82
C VAL A 301 24.28 5.22 10.74
N SER A 302 24.03 6.51 10.48
CA SER A 302 24.83 7.30 9.55
C SER A 302 24.89 8.76 10.01
N THR A 303 25.97 9.45 9.71
CA THR A 303 26.06 10.92 9.82
C THR A 303 25.68 11.61 8.50
N VAL A 304 25.46 10.85 7.43
CA VAL A 304 25.02 11.35 6.13
C VAL A 304 23.50 11.21 6.02
N LYS A 305 22.78 12.33 6.04
CA LYS A 305 21.30 12.36 6.01
C LYS A 305 20.74 11.66 4.78
N GLN A 306 21.26 11.99 3.60
CA GLN A 306 20.78 11.43 2.35
C GLN A 306 20.99 9.90 2.28
N LEU A 307 22.12 9.38 2.79
CA LEU A 307 22.32 7.94 2.88
C LEU A 307 21.30 7.31 3.83
N ALA A 308 21.05 7.93 5.00
CA ALA A 308 20.04 7.44 5.94
C ALA A 308 18.63 7.41 5.32
N GLU A 309 18.24 8.45 4.58
CA GLU A 309 16.95 8.50 3.88
C GLU A 309 16.84 7.42 2.80
N THR A 310 17.89 7.18 2.01
CA THR A 310 17.86 6.11 0.99
C THR A 310 17.90 4.70 1.60
N VAL A 311 18.52 4.51 2.76
CA VAL A 311 18.42 3.24 3.54
C VAL A 311 16.99 3.02 4.04
N ARG A 312 16.29 4.06 4.48
CA ARG A 312 14.87 3.95 4.84
C ARG A 312 14.02 3.52 3.65
N GLU A 313 14.24 4.12 2.49
CA GLU A 313 13.55 3.75 1.25
C GLU A 313 13.83 2.29 0.87
N LEU A 314 15.08 1.83 0.96
CA LEU A 314 15.44 0.43 0.76
C LEU A 314 14.64 -0.50 1.67
N LEU A 315 14.55 -0.17 2.96
CA LEU A 315 13.79 -0.96 3.94
C LEU A 315 12.29 -1.00 3.58
N TRP A 316 11.67 0.12 3.23
CA TRP A 316 10.27 0.15 2.81
C TRP A 316 10.05 -0.65 1.52
N SER A 317 10.99 -0.57 0.58
CA SER A 317 10.92 -1.36 -0.66
C SER A 317 11.00 -2.87 -0.43
N LEU A 318 11.51 -3.30 0.72
CA LEU A 318 11.56 -4.69 1.20
C LEU A 318 10.41 -5.02 2.18
N GLY A 319 9.40 -4.17 2.28
CA GLY A 319 8.27 -4.37 3.20
C GLY A 319 8.66 -4.29 4.68
N ILE A 320 9.74 -3.58 5.00
CA ILE A 320 10.25 -3.45 6.38
C ILE A 320 9.93 -2.07 6.91
N LYS A 321 9.01 -2.03 7.87
CA LYS A 321 8.72 -0.81 8.62
C LYS A 321 9.95 -0.37 9.43
N ASN A 322 10.27 0.91 9.34
CA ASN A 322 11.39 1.50 10.04
C ASN A 322 11.03 2.87 10.62
N SER A 323 11.83 3.35 11.55
CA SER A 323 11.76 4.71 12.08
C SER A 323 13.16 5.31 12.16
N MET A 324 13.26 6.61 11.99
CA MET A 324 14.52 7.35 12.09
C MET A 324 14.45 8.36 13.24
N THR A 325 15.51 8.47 13.98
CA THR A 325 15.70 9.50 15.01
C THR A 325 17.01 10.24 14.80
N GLU A 326 16.98 11.52 15.04
CA GLU A 326 18.15 12.40 14.98
C GLU A 326 18.68 12.65 16.40
N SER A 327 19.98 12.62 16.55
CA SER A 327 20.66 12.94 17.83
C SER A 327 22.03 13.56 17.54
N PRO A 328 22.57 14.36 18.46
CA PRO A 328 23.97 14.80 18.35
C PRO A 328 24.91 13.61 18.30
N SER A 329 25.89 13.62 17.41
CA SER A 329 26.97 12.65 17.39
C SER A 329 27.96 12.95 18.53
N THR A 330 28.26 11.95 19.36
CA THR A 330 29.22 12.08 20.47
C THR A 330 30.37 11.09 20.33
N ARG A 331 31.56 11.47 20.74
CA ARG A 331 32.70 10.56 20.89
C ARG A 331 33.25 10.72 22.30
N TYR A 332 33.28 9.63 23.05
CA TYR A 332 33.66 9.62 24.46
C TYR A 332 32.86 10.60 25.34
N GLY A 333 31.59 10.85 24.97
CA GLY A 333 30.71 11.80 25.68
C GLY A 333 30.74 13.23 25.14
N GLU A 334 31.74 13.60 24.34
CA GLU A 334 31.88 14.95 23.77
C GLU A 334 31.17 15.10 22.45
N PRO A 335 30.39 16.19 22.21
CA PRO A 335 29.71 16.46 20.94
C PRO A 335 30.73 16.64 19.79
N LYS A 336 30.48 15.97 18.65
CA LYS A 336 31.28 16.13 17.43
C LYS A 336 30.82 17.24 16.51
N GLY A 337 29.70 17.90 16.81
CA GLY A 337 29.08 18.91 15.95
C GLY A 337 28.33 18.31 14.72
N GLU A 338 28.24 16.98 14.62
CA GLU A 338 27.51 16.30 13.55
C GLU A 338 26.21 15.69 14.07
N THR A 339 25.19 15.58 13.20
CA THR A 339 23.94 14.87 13.51
C THR A 339 24.09 13.39 13.18
N LEU A 340 23.69 12.53 14.09
CA LEU A 340 23.63 11.09 13.94
C LEU A 340 22.19 10.69 13.59
N TYR A 341 22.00 10.07 12.44
CA TYR A 341 20.72 9.52 11.96
C TYR A 341 20.66 8.04 12.32
N THR A 342 19.78 7.68 13.23
CA THR A 342 19.62 6.31 13.71
C THR A 342 18.34 5.71 13.17
N ILE A 343 18.47 4.71 12.32
CA ILE A 343 17.34 3.96 11.71
C ILE A 343 17.12 2.69 12.52
N ARG A 344 15.90 2.50 13.02
CA ARG A 344 15.50 1.33 13.81
C ARG A 344 14.41 0.55 13.07
N PHE A 345 14.59 -0.76 12.98
CA PHE A 345 13.64 -1.68 12.37
C PHE A 345 13.71 -3.06 13.02
N THR A 346 12.75 -3.92 12.75
CA THR A 346 12.71 -5.28 13.29
C THR A 346 12.89 -6.29 12.17
N THR A 347 13.79 -7.25 12.36
CA THR A 347 14.05 -8.32 11.41
C THR A 347 13.84 -9.69 12.03
N PHE A 348 13.43 -10.65 11.22
CA PHE A 348 13.11 -12.00 11.63
C PHE A 348 13.99 -13.02 10.92
N THR A 349 13.97 -14.28 11.34
CA THR A 349 14.78 -15.37 10.77
C THR A 349 14.49 -15.61 9.28
N ASP A 350 13.25 -15.37 8.86
CA ASP A 350 12.81 -15.46 7.45
C ASP A 350 13.28 -14.30 6.54
N GLN A 351 13.95 -13.29 7.09
CA GLN A 351 14.44 -12.12 6.36
C GLN A 351 15.99 -12.11 6.32
N PRO A 352 16.62 -12.18 5.14
CA PRO A 352 18.08 -12.30 5.03
C PRO A 352 18.78 -10.93 5.18
N THR A 353 18.85 -10.37 6.39
CA THR A 353 19.38 -9.03 6.67
C THR A 353 20.87 -8.98 6.95
N SER A 354 21.58 -10.10 6.99
CA SER A 354 23.03 -10.18 7.24
C SER A 354 23.56 -11.51 6.73
N LYS A 355 24.78 -11.55 6.26
CA LYS A 355 25.53 -12.77 5.92
C LYS A 355 26.47 -13.24 7.04
N LEU A 356 26.68 -12.40 8.07
CA LEU A 356 27.53 -12.73 9.21
C LEU A 356 26.78 -13.57 10.26
N HIS A 357 27.26 -14.79 10.48
CA HIS A 357 26.65 -15.73 11.43
C HIS A 357 26.41 -15.12 12.82
N ARG A 358 27.40 -14.35 13.36
CA ARG A 358 27.29 -13.66 14.66
C ARG A 358 26.13 -12.65 14.74
N LYS A 359 25.62 -12.16 13.60
CA LYS A 359 24.45 -11.27 13.52
C LYS A 359 23.18 -12.09 13.28
N ILE A 360 23.22 -13.11 12.43
CA ILE A 360 22.09 -13.98 12.09
C ILE A 360 21.51 -14.68 13.33
N CYS A 361 22.37 -15.24 14.20
CA CYS A 361 21.94 -15.96 15.40
C CYS A 361 21.24 -15.08 16.46
N ARG A 362 21.23 -13.76 16.28
CA ARG A 362 20.48 -12.83 17.15
C ARG A 362 19.06 -12.58 16.72
N LYS A 363 18.65 -13.06 15.54
CA LYS A 363 17.29 -12.93 15.03
C LYS A 363 16.32 -13.85 15.78
N ARG A 364 15.04 -13.54 15.68
CA ARG A 364 13.95 -14.32 16.24
C ARG A 364 12.98 -14.74 15.14
N GLU A 365 12.25 -15.80 15.39
CA GLU A 365 11.15 -16.20 14.54
C GLU A 365 10.04 -15.14 14.51
N ARG A 366 9.37 -15.04 13.37
CA ARG A 366 8.23 -14.15 13.20
C ARG A 366 7.02 -14.72 13.92
N VAL A 367 6.51 -13.97 14.88
CA VAL A 367 5.20 -14.25 15.49
C VAL A 367 4.12 -13.60 14.62
N LYS A 368 3.02 -14.32 14.33
CA LYS A 368 1.86 -13.77 13.61
C LYS A 368 1.40 -12.45 14.26
N LYS A 369 1.13 -11.42 13.45
CA LYS A 369 0.64 -10.09 13.87
C LYS A 369 1.56 -9.28 14.80
N THR A 370 2.85 -9.26 14.50
CA THR A 370 3.79 -8.37 15.20
C THR A 370 3.52 -6.89 14.88
N ARG A 371 3.92 -5.99 15.79
CA ARG A 371 3.78 -4.53 15.59
C ARG A 371 4.51 -4.01 14.35
N SER A 372 5.56 -4.67 13.91
CA SER A 372 6.35 -4.32 12.72
C SER A 372 5.59 -4.52 11.40
N CYS A 373 4.50 -5.28 11.41
CA CYS A 373 3.67 -5.51 10.22
C CYS A 373 2.62 -4.41 9.97
N PHE A 374 2.61 -3.33 10.75
CA PHE A 374 1.58 -2.30 10.65
C PHE A 374 2.15 -0.89 10.81
N HIS A 375 1.64 0.06 10.03
CA HIS A 375 1.74 1.49 10.29
C HIS A 375 0.68 1.85 11.34
N TYR A 376 1.10 2.37 12.48
CA TYR A 376 0.19 2.83 13.54
C TYR A 376 -0.07 4.32 13.37
N LEU A 377 -1.35 4.69 13.27
CA LEU A 377 -1.73 6.10 13.22
C LEU A 377 -1.41 6.74 14.57
N GLU A 378 -0.54 7.73 14.58
CA GLU A 378 -0.18 8.52 15.76
C GLU A 378 -1.09 9.73 15.93
N ASN A 379 -1.27 10.47 14.83
CA ASN A 379 -2.11 11.65 14.81
C ASN A 379 -2.86 11.76 13.47
N ILE A 380 -3.99 12.44 13.53
CA ILE A 380 -4.74 12.89 12.36
C ILE A 380 -5.29 14.27 12.67
N GLU A 381 -5.07 15.22 11.77
CA GLU A 381 -5.46 16.61 11.92
C GLU A 381 -6.05 17.18 10.63
N PRO A 382 -7.11 17.99 10.70
CA PRO A 382 -7.63 18.70 9.54
C PRO A 382 -6.62 19.77 9.11
N LEU A 383 -6.47 19.97 7.81
CA LEU A 383 -5.68 21.03 7.23
C LEU A 383 -6.62 22.15 6.77
N TYR A 384 -6.25 23.38 7.06
CA TYR A 384 -7.02 24.54 6.66
C TYR A 384 -6.47 25.13 5.34
N GLY A 385 -7.37 25.68 4.53
CA GLY A 385 -7.05 26.23 3.21
C GLY A 385 -7.32 25.23 2.08
N LYS A 386 -7.13 25.71 0.84
CA LYS A 386 -7.30 24.89 -0.35
C LYS A 386 -6.06 24.02 -0.59
N ILE A 387 -6.20 22.74 -0.47
CA ILE A 387 -5.13 21.77 -0.73
C ILE A 387 -5.44 21.09 -2.06
N PRO A 388 -4.67 21.31 -3.12
CA PRO A 388 -4.89 20.65 -4.39
C PRO A 388 -4.59 19.16 -4.26
N MET A 389 -5.58 18.33 -4.59
CA MET A 389 -5.55 16.88 -4.46
C MET A 389 -5.97 16.21 -5.75
N GLN A 390 -5.53 15.00 -5.95
CA GLN A 390 -5.83 14.22 -7.13
C GLN A 390 -5.90 12.72 -6.80
N CYS A 391 -6.57 11.95 -7.64
CA CYS A 391 -6.71 10.51 -7.51
C CYS A 391 -6.26 9.81 -8.79
N ILE A 392 -5.65 8.64 -8.65
CA ILE A 392 -5.40 7.70 -9.75
C ILE A 392 -6.25 6.45 -9.57
N GLN A 393 -6.55 5.78 -10.66
CA GLN A 393 -7.08 4.43 -10.69
C GLN A 393 -6.03 3.50 -11.26
N VAL A 394 -5.88 2.33 -10.65
CA VAL A 394 -4.92 1.31 -11.07
C VAL A 394 -5.62 0.03 -11.50
N ASP A 395 -4.98 -0.75 -12.36
CA ASP A 395 -5.46 -2.04 -12.84
C ASP A 395 -5.12 -3.21 -11.92
N SER A 396 -4.52 -2.92 -10.74
CA SER A 396 -4.25 -3.96 -9.75
C SER A 396 -5.54 -4.69 -9.36
N THR A 397 -5.42 -5.98 -9.11
CA THR A 397 -6.59 -6.82 -8.78
C THR A 397 -7.29 -6.40 -7.47
N SER A 398 -6.56 -5.78 -6.55
CA SER A 398 -7.09 -5.26 -5.29
C SER A 398 -7.57 -3.82 -5.39
N HIS A 399 -7.34 -3.15 -6.52
CA HIS A 399 -7.51 -1.70 -6.68
C HIS A 399 -6.75 -0.87 -5.63
N CYS A 400 -5.74 -1.47 -4.99
CA CYS A 400 -4.83 -0.79 -4.09
C CYS A 400 -3.56 -0.36 -4.81
N TYR A 401 -2.94 0.69 -4.30
CA TYR A 401 -1.59 1.10 -4.67
C TYR A 401 -0.85 1.62 -3.45
N LEU A 402 0.47 1.67 -3.52
CA LEU A 402 1.32 2.18 -2.46
C LEU A 402 1.48 3.69 -2.60
N ALA A 403 1.36 4.42 -1.48
CA ALA A 403 1.49 5.86 -1.44
C ALA A 403 2.34 6.33 -0.24
N GLY A 404 2.89 7.53 -0.36
CA GLY A 404 3.76 8.15 0.63
C GLY A 404 5.17 7.54 0.64
N GLU A 405 6.06 8.18 1.36
CA GLU A 405 7.46 7.73 1.49
C GLU A 405 7.57 6.34 2.13
N SER A 406 6.63 5.97 2.99
CA SER A 406 6.62 4.70 3.72
C SER A 406 5.81 3.60 3.05
N PHE A 407 5.38 3.79 1.80
CA PHE A 407 4.68 2.80 0.98
C PHE A 407 3.40 2.28 1.66
N VAL A 408 2.53 3.21 2.08
CA VAL A 408 1.27 2.88 2.74
C VAL A 408 0.24 2.44 1.69
N PRO A 409 -0.38 1.25 1.81
CA PRO A 409 -1.44 0.83 0.90
C PRO A 409 -2.70 1.70 1.00
N THR A 410 -3.24 2.12 -0.15
CA THR A 410 -4.50 2.87 -0.30
C THR A 410 -5.45 2.11 -1.22
N HIS A 411 -6.78 2.32 -1.11
CA HIS A 411 -7.79 1.48 -1.76
C HIS A 411 -8.69 2.22 -2.75
N ASN A 412 -9.21 1.48 -3.77
CA ASN A 412 -10.25 1.88 -4.73
C ASN A 412 -11.52 1.00 -4.59
N SER A 413 -12.74 1.47 -4.99
CA SER A 413 -14.05 0.89 -4.61
C SER A 413 -14.65 -0.11 -5.62
N GLU A 414 -15.45 -1.10 -5.14
CA GLU A 414 -16.07 -2.22 -5.90
C GLU A 414 -17.61 -2.12 -6.02
N LEU A 415 -18.24 -1.00 -5.61
CA LEU A 415 -19.69 -0.84 -5.48
C LEU A 415 -20.49 -1.19 -6.76
N ALA A 416 -19.99 -0.82 -7.95
CA ALA A 416 -20.71 -1.02 -9.19
C ALA A 416 -21.00 -2.52 -9.51
N ALA A 417 -20.08 -3.41 -9.11
CA ALA A 417 -20.24 -4.84 -9.27
C ALA A 417 -21.33 -5.41 -8.35
N ALA A 418 -21.37 -4.93 -7.10
CA ALA A 418 -22.39 -5.35 -6.13
C ALA A 418 -23.80 -4.90 -6.55
N VAL A 419 -23.94 -3.68 -7.09
CA VAL A 419 -25.22 -3.17 -7.62
C VAL A 419 -25.67 -3.99 -8.83
N ALA A 420 -24.75 -4.35 -9.75
CA ALA A 420 -25.10 -5.19 -10.90
C ALA A 420 -25.61 -6.58 -10.45
N LEU A 421 -25.03 -7.16 -9.41
CA LEU A 421 -25.50 -8.43 -8.84
C LEU A 421 -26.85 -8.29 -8.13
N LEU A 422 -27.09 -7.20 -7.41
CA LEU A 422 -28.38 -6.92 -6.77
C LEU A 422 -29.48 -6.85 -7.84
N LEU A 423 -29.29 -6.08 -8.91
CA LEU A 423 -30.25 -5.94 -10.01
C LEU A 423 -30.49 -7.28 -10.76
N CYS A 424 -29.46 -8.11 -10.92
CA CYS A 424 -29.56 -9.37 -11.64
C CYS A 424 -30.16 -10.51 -10.78
N CYS A 425 -29.82 -10.56 -9.49
CA CYS A 425 -30.06 -11.74 -8.66
C CYS A 425 -30.95 -11.47 -7.43
N GLY A 426 -31.03 -10.21 -6.96
CA GLY A 426 -31.66 -9.85 -5.70
C GLY A 426 -32.97 -9.06 -5.83
N ASP A 427 -33.19 -8.38 -6.94
CA ASP A 427 -34.31 -7.46 -7.14
C ASP A 427 -35.67 -8.16 -7.37
N GLY A 428 -35.66 -9.47 -7.59
CA GLY A 428 -36.88 -10.26 -7.76
C GLY A 428 -37.56 -10.12 -9.13
N GLU A 429 -36.99 -9.35 -10.04
CA GLU A 429 -37.54 -9.18 -11.39
C GLU A 429 -37.25 -10.41 -12.24
N GLU A 430 -38.31 -10.98 -12.84
CA GLU A 430 -38.20 -12.11 -13.78
C GLU A 430 -37.62 -11.64 -15.10
N ARG A 431 -36.64 -12.38 -15.62
CA ARG A 431 -35.95 -12.10 -16.89
C ARG A 431 -35.27 -10.73 -16.93
N ALA A 432 -34.75 -10.26 -15.80
CA ALA A 432 -34.03 -8.99 -15.77
C ALA A 432 -32.78 -9.04 -16.67
N GLU A 433 -32.65 -8.03 -17.50
CA GLU A 433 -31.50 -7.83 -18.39
C GLU A 433 -30.65 -6.69 -17.88
N VAL A 434 -29.50 -7.03 -17.26
CA VAL A 434 -28.58 -6.05 -16.68
C VAL A 434 -27.37 -5.90 -17.60
N TYR A 435 -27.09 -4.68 -18.04
CA TYR A 435 -25.99 -4.40 -18.95
C TYR A 435 -24.96 -3.48 -18.31
N GLY A 436 -23.67 -3.92 -18.33
CA GLY A 436 -22.54 -3.09 -17.98
C GLY A 436 -21.91 -2.47 -19.22
N CYS A 437 -21.96 -1.14 -19.33
CA CYS A 437 -21.38 -0.40 -20.44
C CYS A 437 -20.24 0.51 -19.95
N ALA A 438 -19.15 0.57 -20.72
CA ALA A 438 -18.05 1.52 -20.50
C ALA A 438 -17.51 2.00 -21.85
N ALA A 439 -16.63 3.01 -21.82
CA ALA A 439 -16.03 3.56 -23.03
C ALA A 439 -15.28 2.51 -23.87
N ASP A 440 -14.69 1.50 -23.21
CA ASP A 440 -14.13 0.34 -23.88
C ASP A 440 -14.52 -0.97 -23.18
N ARG A 441 -14.36 -2.11 -23.87
CA ARG A 441 -14.73 -3.44 -23.38
C ARG A 441 -13.84 -3.89 -22.21
N GLN A 442 -12.59 -3.42 -22.12
CA GLN A 442 -11.69 -3.79 -21.04
C GLN A 442 -12.15 -3.14 -19.73
N GLN A 443 -12.54 -1.86 -19.75
CA GLN A 443 -13.07 -1.17 -18.57
C GLN A 443 -14.38 -1.80 -18.08
N ALA A 444 -15.31 -2.12 -18.99
CA ALA A 444 -16.53 -2.81 -18.61
C ALA A 444 -16.26 -4.24 -18.06
N SER A 445 -15.22 -4.91 -18.57
CA SER A 445 -14.81 -6.23 -18.09
C SER A 445 -14.29 -6.22 -16.66
N ILE A 446 -13.74 -5.11 -16.18
CA ILE A 446 -13.25 -4.99 -14.77
C ILE A 446 -14.42 -5.20 -13.79
N VAL A 447 -15.54 -4.53 -14.02
CA VAL A 447 -16.75 -4.69 -13.18
C VAL A 447 -17.29 -6.13 -13.26
N PHE A 448 -17.26 -6.74 -14.43
CA PHE A 448 -17.69 -8.13 -14.62
C PHE A 448 -16.82 -9.12 -13.83
N GLU A 449 -15.48 -8.99 -13.89
CA GLU A 449 -14.59 -9.90 -13.15
C GLU A 449 -14.79 -9.79 -11.64
N VAL A 450 -14.96 -8.56 -11.13
CA VAL A 450 -15.29 -8.34 -9.72
C VAL A 450 -16.62 -9.00 -9.37
N ALA A 451 -17.67 -8.81 -10.17
CA ALA A 451 -18.97 -9.44 -9.94
C ALA A 451 -18.87 -10.98 -10.02
N ALA A 452 -18.08 -11.52 -10.96
CA ALA A 452 -17.86 -12.96 -11.07
C ALA A 452 -17.15 -13.54 -9.83
N ASP A 453 -16.17 -12.82 -9.28
CA ASP A 453 -15.48 -13.23 -8.06
C ASP A 453 -16.42 -13.13 -6.84
N MET A 454 -17.24 -12.09 -6.71
CA MET A 454 -18.28 -12.01 -5.68
C MET A 454 -19.23 -13.21 -5.73
N VAL A 455 -19.67 -13.61 -6.93
CA VAL A 455 -20.51 -14.82 -7.11
C VAL A 455 -19.77 -16.07 -6.64
N ARG A 456 -18.52 -16.28 -7.06
CA ARG A 456 -17.71 -17.46 -6.65
C ARG A 456 -17.53 -17.56 -5.16
N MET A 457 -17.39 -16.42 -4.48
CA MET A 457 -17.18 -16.34 -3.03
C MET A 457 -18.46 -16.44 -2.20
N CYS A 458 -19.63 -16.21 -2.80
CA CYS A 458 -20.92 -16.34 -2.14
C CYS A 458 -21.53 -17.72 -2.48
N PRO A 459 -21.56 -18.71 -1.55
CA PRO A 459 -22.05 -20.07 -1.82
C PRO A 459 -23.48 -20.11 -2.33
N ALA A 460 -24.34 -19.17 -1.88
CA ALA A 460 -25.72 -19.08 -2.30
C ALA A 460 -25.87 -18.66 -3.77
N LEU A 461 -25.07 -17.69 -4.22
CA LEU A 461 -25.04 -17.23 -5.61
C LEU A 461 -24.29 -18.22 -6.51
N ASN A 462 -23.18 -18.78 -6.06
CA ASN A 462 -22.36 -19.70 -6.86
C ASN A 462 -23.13 -20.96 -7.30
N LYS A 463 -24.12 -21.40 -6.52
CA LYS A 463 -25.01 -22.52 -6.88
C LYS A 463 -26.09 -22.15 -7.91
N ARG A 464 -26.40 -20.86 -8.07
CA ARG A 464 -27.56 -20.37 -8.86
C ARG A 464 -27.16 -19.56 -10.08
N VAL A 465 -25.93 -19.02 -10.12
CA VAL A 465 -25.41 -18.18 -11.19
C VAL A 465 -24.44 -18.96 -12.07
N LYS A 466 -24.71 -19.03 -13.36
CA LYS A 466 -23.80 -19.59 -14.35
C LYS A 466 -22.94 -18.47 -14.94
N ILE A 467 -21.62 -18.54 -14.76
CA ILE A 467 -20.65 -17.57 -15.28
C ILE A 467 -20.13 -18.05 -16.64
N LEU A 468 -20.37 -17.26 -17.69
CA LEU A 468 -19.88 -17.47 -19.05
C LEU A 468 -18.74 -16.48 -19.33
N ALA A 469 -17.55 -16.78 -18.85
CA ALA A 469 -16.40 -15.88 -18.82
C ALA A 469 -15.98 -15.38 -20.22
N SER A 470 -16.04 -16.22 -21.27
CA SER A 470 -15.71 -15.86 -22.65
C SER A 470 -16.68 -14.83 -23.23
N GLN A 471 -17.95 -14.89 -22.83
CA GLN A 471 -19.01 -13.98 -23.27
C GLN A 471 -19.15 -12.75 -22.38
N LYS A 472 -18.42 -12.70 -21.24
CA LYS A 472 -18.60 -11.71 -20.17
C LYS A 472 -20.08 -11.59 -19.77
N ARG A 473 -20.71 -12.74 -19.54
CA ARG A 473 -22.13 -12.86 -19.19
C ARG A 473 -22.28 -13.76 -17.95
N MET A 474 -23.20 -13.38 -17.06
CA MET A 474 -23.65 -14.19 -15.93
C MET A 474 -25.16 -14.40 -16.07
N VAL A 475 -25.63 -15.64 -15.85
CA VAL A 475 -27.04 -15.99 -15.92
C VAL A 475 -27.50 -16.49 -14.55
N TYR A 476 -28.52 -15.85 -14.01
CA TYR A 476 -29.18 -16.26 -12.77
C TYR A 476 -30.37 -17.15 -13.10
N ALA A 477 -30.21 -18.45 -12.88
CA ALA A 477 -31.20 -19.45 -13.30
C ALA A 477 -32.60 -19.32 -12.68
N PRO A 478 -32.77 -18.94 -11.40
CA PRO A 478 -34.09 -18.89 -10.74
C PRO A 478 -35.10 -17.96 -11.42
N THR A 479 -34.65 -16.81 -11.93
CA THR A 479 -35.51 -15.81 -12.61
C THR A 479 -35.22 -15.71 -14.12
N ASN A 480 -34.28 -16.53 -14.60
CA ASN A 480 -33.79 -16.45 -15.99
C ASN A 480 -33.25 -15.06 -16.37
N SER A 481 -32.67 -14.36 -15.39
CA SER A 481 -32.09 -13.03 -15.50
C SER A 481 -30.61 -13.12 -15.87
N PHE A 482 -30.05 -12.07 -16.46
CA PHE A 482 -28.61 -12.05 -16.77
C PHE A 482 -27.98 -10.68 -16.60
N TYR A 483 -26.67 -10.71 -16.31
CA TYR A 483 -25.78 -9.56 -16.39
C TYR A 483 -24.77 -9.78 -17.51
N GLN A 484 -24.63 -8.82 -18.43
CA GLN A 484 -23.73 -8.90 -19.58
C GLN A 484 -22.99 -7.58 -19.80
N VAL A 485 -21.70 -7.70 -20.17
CA VAL A 485 -20.87 -6.57 -20.56
C VAL A 485 -21.00 -6.30 -22.05
N LEU A 486 -21.29 -5.05 -22.39
CA LEU A 486 -21.32 -4.55 -23.76
C LEU A 486 -20.12 -3.65 -24.05
N SER A 487 -19.54 -3.70 -25.27
CA SER A 487 -18.57 -2.74 -25.77
C SER A 487 -19.25 -1.49 -26.33
N ALA A 488 -18.61 -0.32 -26.25
CA ALA A 488 -19.19 0.94 -26.74
C ALA A 488 -19.03 1.19 -28.25
N GLU A 489 -18.66 0.17 -29.05
CA GLU A 489 -18.59 0.33 -30.50
C GLU A 489 -20.00 0.53 -31.07
N ALA A 490 -20.30 1.79 -31.41
CA ALA A 490 -21.64 2.25 -31.82
C ALA A 490 -22.14 1.63 -33.13
N TYR A 491 -21.29 1.04 -33.96
CA TYR A 491 -21.63 0.56 -35.28
C TYR A 491 -22.22 -0.87 -35.36
N SER A 492 -22.19 -1.64 -34.29
CA SER A 492 -22.61 -3.04 -34.29
C SER A 492 -23.86 -3.37 -33.46
N LYS A 493 -24.58 -2.35 -32.94
CA LYS A 493 -25.63 -2.57 -31.93
C LYS A 493 -26.96 -1.88 -32.21
N HIS A 494 -27.38 -1.88 -33.47
CA HIS A 494 -28.78 -1.60 -33.77
C HIS A 494 -29.62 -2.86 -33.45
N GLY A 495 -30.33 -2.85 -32.30
CA GLY A 495 -31.25 -3.93 -31.91
C GLY A 495 -31.18 -4.44 -30.47
N PHE A 496 -30.56 -3.70 -29.56
CA PHE A 496 -30.62 -3.95 -28.10
C PHE A 496 -31.41 -2.84 -27.41
#